data_155cb73314700401afd8d9ac2b912c62
#
_entry.id   155cb73314700401afd8d9ac2b912c62
#
_cell.length_a   1.000
_cell.length_b   1.000
_cell.length_c   1.000
_cell.angle_alpha   90.00
_cell.angle_beta   90.00
_cell.angle_gamma   90.00
#
_symmetry.space_group_name_H-M   'P 1'
#
loop_
_entity.id
_entity.type
_entity.pdbx_description
1 polymer ?
#
loop_
_entity_poly.entity_id
_entity_poly.type
_entity_poly.pdbx_seq_one_letter_code
_entity_poly.pdbx_strand_id
1 'polypeptide(L)'
;MFSFFKKKKIVAHLKLSGVIGNAGKFKQGIDFAGQEELIKKAFSLKKAACVAISINSPGGSPVQSHLIYSFIRQQAKKHKKKVIVFAEDVAASGGYLISCAGDEIYANSSSIIGSIAVSYTHLTLPTSSV
;
A
#
# COMPACT_ATOMS: atom_id res chain seq x y z
N MET A 1 -28.67 7.77 -28.35
CA MET A 1 -28.60 9.12 -28.26
C MET A 1 -28.18 9.69 -26.91
N PHE A 2 -28.46 9.06 -25.87
CA PHE A 2 -28.15 9.56 -24.56
C PHE A 2 -26.86 9.08 -23.97
N SER A 3 -26.09 8.44 -24.80
CA SER A 3 -24.79 7.94 -24.44
C SER A 3 -23.77 9.04 -24.16
N PHE A 4 -24.15 10.29 -24.34
CA PHE A 4 -23.25 11.39 -24.04
C PHE A 4 -22.86 11.47 -22.59
N PHE A 5 -23.70 10.93 -21.72
CA PHE A 5 -23.49 11.08 -20.28
C PHE A 5 -22.85 9.86 -19.67
N LYS A 6 -21.84 9.33 -20.34
CA LYS A 6 -21.03 8.28 -19.71
C LYS A 6 -20.41 8.82 -18.45
N LYS A 7 -20.75 8.24 -17.33
CA LYS A 7 -20.12 8.57 -16.07
C LYS A 7 -18.63 8.25 -16.18
N LYS A 8 -17.81 9.26 -15.95
CA LYS A 8 -16.38 9.03 -15.86
C LYS A 8 -16.10 8.11 -14.66
N LYS A 9 -15.38 7.04 -14.90
CA LYS A 9 -14.93 6.21 -13.80
C LYS A 9 -13.78 6.93 -13.12
N ILE A 10 -13.89 7.06 -11.82
CA ILE A 10 -12.89 7.73 -11.00
C ILE A 10 -12.23 6.69 -10.11
N VAL A 11 -10.94 6.82 -9.94
CA VAL A 11 -10.15 5.99 -9.04
C VAL A 11 -9.50 6.91 -8.03
N ALA A 12 -9.65 6.58 -6.75
CA ALA A 12 -8.93 7.32 -5.72
C ALA A 12 -7.50 6.82 -5.69
N HIS A 13 -6.54 7.72 -5.67
CA HIS A 13 -5.12 7.34 -5.71
C HIS A 13 -4.40 7.82 -4.47
N LEU A 14 -3.74 6.89 -3.80
CA LEU A 14 -2.85 7.16 -2.68
C LEU A 14 -1.42 6.88 -3.10
N LYS A 15 -0.51 7.74 -2.69
CA LYS A 15 0.91 7.52 -2.95
C LYS A 15 1.64 7.38 -1.62
N LEU A 16 2.32 6.26 -1.45
CA LEU A 16 3.12 5.96 -0.27
C LEU A 16 4.57 5.81 -0.70
N SER A 17 5.37 6.81 -0.41
CA SER A 17 6.76 6.85 -0.87
C SER A 17 7.68 7.23 0.28
N GLY A 18 8.78 6.50 0.40
CA GLY A 18 9.80 6.76 1.40
C GLY A 18 9.91 5.67 2.45
N VAL A 19 10.71 5.92 3.47
CA VAL A 19 10.93 5.00 4.58
C VAL A 19 9.69 4.98 5.48
N ILE A 20 9.35 3.81 5.99
CA ILE A 20 8.21 3.66 6.88
C ILE A 20 8.65 3.90 8.31
N GLY A 21 7.95 4.82 8.98
CA GLY A 21 8.26 5.20 10.33
C GLY A 21 9.02 6.50 10.39
N ASN A 22 9.69 6.72 11.52
CA ASN A 22 10.40 7.97 11.76
C ASN A 22 11.76 7.94 11.05
N ALA A 23 11.89 8.69 10.00
CA ALA A 23 13.10 8.70 9.18
C ALA A 23 14.11 9.77 9.60
N GLY A 24 13.96 10.33 10.81
CA GLY A 24 14.85 11.36 11.32
C GLY A 24 14.24 12.76 11.25
N LYS A 25 14.96 13.73 11.82
CA LYS A 25 14.42 15.08 12.04
C LYS A 25 14.01 15.83 10.77
N PHE A 26 14.59 15.49 9.65
CA PHE A 26 14.40 16.25 8.42
C PHE A 26 13.78 15.46 7.27
N LYS A 27 13.46 14.20 7.48
CA LYS A 27 12.84 13.38 6.44
C LYS A 27 11.46 12.95 6.90
N GLN A 28 10.49 13.21 6.06
CA GLN A 28 9.16 12.69 6.29
C GLN A 28 9.13 11.23 5.86
N GLY A 29 8.83 10.37 6.82
CA GLY A 29 8.59 8.98 6.52
C GLY A 29 7.11 8.73 6.36
N ILE A 30 6.79 7.52 5.97
CA ILE A 30 5.42 7.03 5.94
C ILE A 30 5.08 6.55 7.33
N ASP A 31 4.09 7.17 7.98
CA ASP A 31 3.60 6.67 9.26
C ASP A 31 2.08 6.66 9.27
N PHE A 32 1.53 5.92 10.21
CA PHE A 32 0.08 5.76 10.29
C PHE A 32 -0.61 7.10 10.55
N ALA A 33 -0.07 7.88 11.47
CA ALA A 33 -0.70 9.16 11.84
C ALA A 33 -0.81 10.10 10.64
N GLY A 34 0.21 10.12 9.78
CA GLY A 34 0.21 10.96 8.59
C GLY A 34 -0.68 10.42 7.48
N GLN A 35 -0.94 9.13 7.46
CA GLN A 35 -1.70 8.51 6.39
C GLN A 35 -3.16 8.25 6.71
N GLU A 36 -3.52 8.27 7.97
CA GLU A 36 -4.86 7.87 8.42
C GLU A 36 -5.97 8.64 7.70
N GLU A 37 -5.91 9.95 7.72
CA GLU A 37 -6.96 10.77 7.10
C GLU A 37 -6.97 10.63 5.57
N LEU A 38 -5.81 10.51 4.97
CA LEU A 38 -5.72 10.33 3.52
C LEU A 38 -6.33 9.00 3.08
N ILE A 39 -6.06 7.95 3.83
CA ILE A 39 -6.64 6.64 3.57
C ILE A 39 -8.16 6.69 3.73
N LYS A 40 -8.64 7.29 4.82
CA LYS A 40 -10.09 7.45 5.01
C LYS A 40 -10.75 8.19 3.86
N LYS A 41 -10.15 9.28 3.43
CA LYS A 41 -10.70 10.07 2.31
C LYS A 41 -10.76 9.27 1.02
N ALA A 42 -9.70 8.53 0.73
CA ALA A 42 -9.65 7.74 -0.50
C ALA A 42 -10.76 6.70 -0.54
N PHE A 43 -10.97 6.00 0.55
CA PHE A 43 -11.99 4.96 0.59
C PHE A 43 -13.41 5.50 0.71
N SER A 44 -13.59 6.66 1.32
CA SER A 44 -14.92 7.25 1.48
C SER A 44 -15.42 8.00 0.25
N LEU A 45 -14.59 8.17 -0.75
CA LEU A 45 -14.97 8.89 -1.96
C LEU A 45 -15.97 8.04 -2.77
N LYS A 46 -17.23 8.39 -2.66
CA LYS A 46 -18.32 7.58 -3.24
C LYS A 46 -18.20 7.38 -4.74
N LYS A 47 -17.67 8.37 -5.44
CA LYS A 47 -17.53 8.31 -6.91
C LYS A 47 -16.40 7.39 -7.35
N ALA A 48 -15.48 7.04 -6.46
CA ALA A 48 -14.36 6.20 -6.81
C ALA A 48 -14.77 4.72 -6.81
N ALA A 49 -14.52 4.05 -7.92
CA ALA A 49 -14.86 2.64 -8.07
C ALA A 49 -13.91 1.75 -7.27
N CYS A 50 -12.67 2.18 -7.13
CA CYS A 50 -11.65 1.44 -6.39
C CYS A 50 -10.61 2.41 -5.87
N VAL A 51 -9.69 1.89 -5.05
CA VAL A 51 -8.56 2.67 -4.55
C VAL A 51 -7.28 2.09 -5.12
N ALA A 52 -6.50 2.94 -5.76
CA ALA A 52 -5.18 2.58 -6.27
C ALA A 52 -4.13 3.12 -5.31
N ILE A 53 -3.16 2.30 -4.97
CA ILE A 53 -2.08 2.70 -4.08
C ILE A 53 -0.75 2.49 -4.80
N SER A 54 0.00 3.57 -4.97
CA SER A 54 1.36 3.48 -5.49
C SER A 54 2.31 3.40 -4.31
N ILE A 55 3.20 2.42 -4.33
CA ILE A 55 4.17 2.20 -3.26
C ILE A 55 5.58 2.29 -3.81
N ASN A 56 6.40 3.09 -3.14
CA ASN A 56 7.83 3.15 -3.42
C ASN A 56 8.56 3.28 -2.09
N SER A 57 8.88 2.13 -1.48
CA SER A 57 9.43 2.12 -0.13
C SER A 57 10.34 0.92 0.09
N PRO A 58 11.51 1.15 0.71
CA PRO A 58 12.39 0.05 1.10
C PRO A 58 11.93 -0.62 2.40
N GLY A 59 10.90 -0.10 3.05
CA GLY A 59 10.42 -0.59 4.32
C GLY A 59 10.76 0.34 5.47
N GLY A 60 10.83 -0.22 6.65
CA GLY A 60 11.11 0.53 7.87
C GLY A 60 10.42 -0.12 9.05
N SER A 61 9.71 0.66 9.85
CA SER A 61 9.06 0.20 11.06
C SER A 61 8.05 -0.91 10.80
N PRO A 62 8.22 -2.09 11.40
CA PRO A 62 7.22 -3.16 11.28
C PRO A 62 5.87 -2.77 11.86
N VAL A 63 5.87 -2.05 12.97
CA VAL A 63 4.62 -1.63 13.62
C VAL A 63 3.84 -0.69 12.74
N GLN A 64 4.50 0.32 12.19
CA GLN A 64 3.84 1.27 11.31
C GLN A 64 3.35 0.61 10.04
N SER A 65 4.14 -0.29 9.48
CA SER A 65 3.75 -1.05 8.29
C SER A 65 2.48 -1.87 8.54
N HIS A 66 2.42 -2.52 9.69
CA HIS A 66 1.27 -3.34 10.05
C HIS A 66 0.03 -2.49 10.30
N LEU A 67 0.18 -1.35 10.97
CA LEU A 67 -0.94 -0.45 11.21
C LEU A 67 -1.54 0.05 9.89
N ILE A 68 -0.70 0.43 8.96
CA ILE A 68 -1.15 0.92 7.66
C ILE A 68 -1.82 -0.20 6.87
N TYR A 69 -1.19 -1.37 6.82
CA TYR A 69 -1.77 -2.55 6.17
C TYR A 69 -3.16 -2.85 6.71
N SER A 70 -3.28 -2.96 8.02
CA SER A 70 -4.54 -3.31 8.67
C SER A 70 -5.62 -2.27 8.42
N PHE A 71 -5.23 -1.01 8.46
CA PHE A 71 -6.19 0.07 8.25
C PHE A 71 -6.72 0.11 6.82
N ILE A 72 -5.84 -0.12 5.85
CA ILE A 72 -6.25 -0.21 4.45
C ILE A 72 -7.27 -1.34 4.27
N ARG A 73 -6.98 -2.52 4.83
CA ARG A 73 -7.91 -3.64 4.73
C ARG A 73 -9.22 -3.36 5.45
N GLN A 74 -9.17 -2.70 6.59
CA GLN A 74 -10.37 -2.32 7.33
C GLN A 74 -11.24 -1.37 6.52
N GLN A 75 -10.63 -0.35 5.92
CA GLN A 75 -11.36 0.61 5.11
C GLN A 75 -11.91 -0.01 3.83
N ALA A 76 -11.15 -0.89 3.20
CA ALA A 76 -11.59 -1.60 2.01
C ALA A 76 -12.84 -2.43 2.30
N LYS A 77 -12.84 -3.12 3.42
CA LYS A 77 -13.98 -3.93 3.84
C LYS A 77 -15.19 -3.05 4.18
N LYS A 78 -14.96 -1.98 4.92
CA LYS A 78 -16.01 -1.06 5.34
C LYS A 78 -16.72 -0.43 4.15
N HIS A 79 -15.97 -0.01 3.15
CA HIS A 79 -16.51 0.69 1.99
C HIS A 79 -16.73 -0.23 0.79
N LYS A 80 -16.44 -1.52 0.94
CA LYS A 80 -16.59 -2.53 -0.12
C LYS A 80 -15.92 -2.11 -1.41
N LYS A 81 -14.67 -1.69 -1.30
CA LYS A 81 -13.88 -1.25 -2.44
C LYS A 81 -12.67 -2.14 -2.67
N LYS A 82 -12.38 -2.36 -3.93
CA LYS A 82 -11.20 -3.08 -4.35
C LYS A 82 -9.98 -2.20 -4.19
N VAL A 83 -8.89 -2.80 -3.77
CA VAL A 83 -7.60 -2.13 -3.63
C VAL A 83 -6.65 -2.69 -4.67
N ILE A 84 -6.05 -1.82 -5.46
CA ILE A 84 -5.06 -2.20 -6.46
C ILE A 84 -3.76 -1.49 -6.11
N VAL A 85 -2.70 -2.26 -5.95
CA VAL A 85 -1.40 -1.72 -5.58
C VAL A 85 -0.48 -1.72 -6.78
N PHE A 86 0.22 -0.63 -6.98
CA PHE A 86 1.25 -0.48 -8.00
C PHE A 86 2.59 -0.26 -7.30
N ALA A 87 3.45 -1.25 -7.38
CA ALA A 87 4.80 -1.13 -6.85
C ALA A 87 5.65 -0.38 -7.86
N GLU A 88 6.28 0.69 -7.42
CA GLU A 88 7.18 1.47 -8.27
C GLU A 88 8.58 0.84 -8.25
N ASP A 89 9.61 1.59 -7.93
CA ASP A 89 10.98 1.04 -7.96
C ASP A 89 11.18 -0.03 -6.91
N VAL A 90 10.67 0.21 -5.71
CA VAL A 90 10.88 -0.67 -4.57
C VAL A 90 9.60 -0.84 -3.77
N ALA A 91 9.29 -2.08 -3.44
CA ALA A 91 8.28 -2.41 -2.44
C ALA A 91 8.84 -3.56 -1.62
N ALA A 92 9.73 -3.23 -0.70
CA ALA A 92 10.49 -4.22 0.05
C ALA A 92 10.18 -4.14 1.54
N SER A 93 10.33 -5.25 2.24
CA SER A 93 10.12 -5.35 3.68
C SER A 93 8.74 -4.81 4.07
N GLY A 94 8.67 -3.78 4.92
CA GLY A 94 7.39 -3.16 5.29
C GLY A 94 6.60 -2.62 4.09
N GLY A 95 7.30 -2.17 3.05
CA GLY A 95 6.65 -1.73 1.81
C GLY A 95 5.94 -2.87 1.13
N TYR A 96 6.52 -4.06 1.15
CA TYR A 96 5.86 -5.24 0.62
C TYR A 96 4.66 -5.64 1.49
N LEU A 97 4.81 -5.55 2.81
CA LEU A 97 3.70 -5.85 3.71
C LEU A 97 2.50 -4.95 3.40
N ILE A 98 2.72 -3.66 3.23
CA ILE A 98 1.65 -2.74 2.87
C ILE A 98 1.07 -3.11 1.50
N SER A 99 1.92 -3.50 0.56
CA SER A 99 1.45 -3.92 -0.77
C SER A 99 0.51 -5.12 -0.70
N CYS A 100 0.70 -5.99 0.28
CA CYS A 100 -0.17 -7.13 0.49
C CYS A 100 -1.59 -6.75 0.91
N ALA A 101 -1.83 -5.48 1.23
CA ALA A 101 -3.18 -4.99 1.46
C ALA A 101 -3.99 -4.89 0.16
N GLY A 102 -3.34 -4.98 -0.98
CA GLY A 102 -4.01 -4.93 -2.26
C GLY A 102 -4.70 -6.25 -2.61
N ASP A 103 -5.83 -6.15 -3.27
CA ASP A 103 -6.47 -7.32 -3.86
C ASP A 103 -5.68 -7.76 -5.10
N GLU A 104 -5.01 -6.82 -5.75
CA GLU A 104 -4.10 -7.08 -6.87
C GLU A 104 -2.86 -6.22 -6.69
N ILE A 105 -1.72 -6.76 -7.07
CA ILE A 105 -0.45 -6.06 -7.01
C ILE A 105 0.19 -6.11 -8.41
N TYR A 106 0.52 -4.95 -8.93
CA TYR A 106 1.20 -4.81 -10.21
C TYR A 106 2.57 -4.20 -9.99
N ALA A 107 3.54 -4.66 -10.74
CA ALA A 107 4.90 -4.19 -10.63
C ALA A 107 5.58 -4.22 -11.99
N ASN A 108 6.59 -3.40 -12.15
CA ASN A 108 7.46 -3.47 -13.31
C ASN A 108 8.41 -4.65 -13.13
N SER A 109 8.86 -5.24 -14.22
CA SER A 109 9.80 -6.35 -14.16
C SER A 109 11.12 -5.99 -13.49
N SER A 110 11.43 -4.69 -13.45
CA SER A 110 12.64 -4.20 -12.78
C SER A 110 12.41 -3.74 -11.35
N SER A 111 11.19 -3.83 -10.85
CA SER A 111 10.89 -3.45 -9.48
C SER A 111 11.50 -4.43 -8.49
N ILE A 112 11.97 -3.92 -7.36
CA ILE A 112 12.48 -4.75 -6.27
C ILE A 112 11.32 -4.99 -5.30
N ILE A 113 10.89 -6.25 -5.19
CA ILE A 113 9.72 -6.59 -4.39
C ILE A 113 10.05 -7.74 -3.45
N GLY A 114 9.56 -7.64 -2.23
CA GLY A 114 9.71 -8.72 -1.26
C GLY A 114 10.63 -8.37 -0.12
N SER A 115 11.46 -9.33 0.31
CA SER A 115 12.38 -9.17 1.44
C SER A 115 11.65 -8.92 2.76
N ILE A 116 10.65 -9.73 3.01
CA ILE A 116 9.96 -9.68 4.29
C ILE A 116 10.75 -10.48 5.32
N ALA A 117 10.66 -10.09 6.55
CA ALA A 117 11.13 -10.88 7.69
C ALA A 117 12.61 -11.15 7.70
N VAL A 118 13.35 -10.20 7.25
CA VAL A 118 14.81 -10.31 7.21
C VAL A 118 15.40 -10.50 8.59
N SER A 119 14.76 -9.96 9.60
CA SER A 119 15.26 -10.06 10.96
C SER A 119 15.02 -11.40 11.63
N TYR A 120 14.35 -12.31 10.97
CA TYR A 120 14.05 -13.62 11.58
C TYR A 120 14.91 -14.69 11.00
N THR A 121 16.16 -14.64 11.34
CA THR A 121 17.11 -15.60 10.81
C THR A 121 16.88 -17.01 11.30
N HIS A 122 16.22 -17.16 12.43
CA HIS A 122 15.90 -18.49 12.95
C HIS A 122 14.65 -19.08 12.30
N LEU A 123 13.96 -18.30 11.55
CA LEU A 123 12.83 -18.78 10.84
C LEU A 123 13.28 -19.61 9.70
N THR A 124 13.12 -20.84 9.86
CA THR A 124 13.24 -21.67 8.75
C THR A 124 12.03 -21.46 7.93
N LEU A 125 12.19 -20.66 7.00
CA LEU A 125 11.21 -20.62 5.97
C LEU A 125 11.31 -21.92 5.25
N PRO A 126 10.28 -22.58 5.12
CA PRO A 126 10.30 -23.74 4.29
C PRO A 126 10.74 -23.32 2.95
N THR A 127 11.33 -23.35 2.80
CA THR A 127 11.53 -22.87 1.91
C THR A 127 11.68 -23.00 0.84
N SER A 128 11.61 -23.30 0.91
CA SER A 128 11.74 -23.25 0.11
C SER A 128 11.46 -22.76 -0.72
N SER A 129 11.18 -22.48 -0.64
CA SER A 129 10.88 -22.04 -1.27
C SER A 129 11.09 -21.35 -1.88
N VAL A 130 11.43 -21.28 -1.82
CA VAL A 130 11.52 -20.57 -2.39
C VAL A 130 11.89 -20.26 -3.06
#